data_ff2d3df5463914e88b4eda991c405a00
#
_entry.id   ff2d3df5463914e88b4eda991c405a00
#
_cell.length_a   1.000
_cell.length_b   1.000
_cell.length_c   1.000
_cell.angle_alpha   90.00
_cell.angle_beta   90.00
_cell.angle_gamma   90.00
#
_symmetry.space_group_name_H-M   'P 1'
#
loop_
_entity.id
_entity.type
_entity.pdbx_description
1 polymer ?
#
loop_
_entity_poly.entity_id
_entity_poly.type
_entity_poly.pdbx_seq_one_letter_code
_entity_poly.pdbx_strand_id
1 'polypeptide(L)'
;MKKMLVAAVATLSTLAAGAALAEKLTVAATAVPHAEILNLVKPELAKQGVELEVKVFTDYVQPNIQVSEKRLDANFFQHKPYLNEFNKGKGTSLVPVVAVHVEPFGAYSSKHKSLAELPKGGTVALPNDPTNGGRALILLDKAGVIRLKDKTNILATTKDIADNPKGLKFREIEAATLPRILPQVDLALINTNYALEAKLNPTKDALAIEGGDSPYANWLVTRADNQHAPAVKKLAAALQSDAVRRFIQTQYKGAVVPAF
;
A
#
# COMPACT_ATOMS: atom_id res chain seq x y z
N MET A 1 11.34 -78.97 -38.36
CA MET A 1 11.44 -77.53 -38.68
C MET A 1 10.49 -76.78 -37.78
N LYS A 2 11.01 -76.21 -36.67
CA LYS A 2 10.20 -75.44 -35.68
C LYS A 2 10.37 -73.95 -36.00
N LYS A 3 9.25 -73.26 -36.32
CA LYS A 3 9.20 -71.82 -36.53
C LYS A 3 9.01 -71.15 -35.15
N MET A 4 10.02 -70.41 -34.70
CA MET A 4 9.91 -69.52 -33.54
C MET A 4 9.23 -68.23 -33.97
N LEU A 5 8.09 -67.90 -33.36
CA LEU A 5 7.45 -66.60 -33.43
C LEU A 5 8.07 -65.70 -32.32
N VAL A 6 8.72 -64.63 -32.73
CA VAL A 6 9.18 -63.60 -31.81
C VAL A 6 8.09 -62.54 -31.72
N ALA A 7 7.42 -62.47 -30.56
CA ALA A 7 6.47 -61.42 -30.26
C ALA A 7 7.21 -60.18 -29.72
N ALA A 8 7.23 -59.08 -30.48
CA ALA A 8 7.75 -57.81 -30.01
C ALA A 8 6.70 -57.10 -29.14
N VAL A 9 6.94 -57.01 -27.85
CA VAL A 9 6.12 -56.24 -26.92
C VAL A 9 6.59 -54.77 -27.01
N ALA A 10 5.79 -53.94 -27.67
CA ALA A 10 6.00 -52.47 -27.68
C ALA A 10 5.41 -51.87 -26.38
N THR A 11 6.26 -51.54 -25.43
CA THR A 11 5.90 -50.79 -24.24
C THR A 11 5.64 -49.32 -24.61
N LEU A 12 4.35 -48.97 -24.67
CA LEU A 12 3.92 -47.55 -24.77
C LEU A 12 4.13 -46.91 -23.38
N SER A 13 5.21 -46.18 -23.24
CA SER A 13 5.42 -45.28 -22.09
C SER A 13 4.53 -44.06 -22.25
N THR A 14 3.34 -44.06 -21.64
CA THR A 14 2.50 -42.87 -21.51
C THR A 14 3.18 -41.91 -20.54
N LEU A 15 3.82 -40.84 -21.06
CA LEU A 15 4.16 -39.68 -20.29
C LEU A 15 2.85 -39.00 -19.83
N ALA A 16 2.41 -39.35 -18.63
CA ALA A 16 1.42 -38.56 -17.92
C ALA A 16 2.12 -37.23 -17.52
N ALA A 17 2.04 -36.23 -18.40
CA ALA A 17 2.31 -34.85 -18.00
C ALA A 17 1.25 -34.48 -16.96
N GLY A 18 1.54 -34.73 -15.69
CA GLY A 18 0.74 -34.26 -14.58
C GLY A 18 0.63 -32.74 -14.70
N ALA A 19 -0.57 -32.24 -15.00
CA ALA A 19 -0.86 -30.82 -14.89
C ALA A 19 -0.55 -30.44 -13.44
N ALA A 20 0.58 -29.75 -13.20
CA ALA A 20 0.90 -29.20 -11.91
C ALA A 20 -0.24 -28.25 -11.54
N LEU A 21 -0.98 -28.56 -10.49
CA LEU A 21 -2.02 -27.65 -9.97
C LEU A 21 -1.38 -26.29 -9.68
N ALA A 22 -2.02 -25.25 -10.15
CA ALA A 22 -1.54 -23.90 -9.89
C ALA A 22 -1.48 -23.64 -8.38
N GLU A 23 -0.36 -23.11 -7.90
CA GLU A 23 -0.19 -22.74 -6.49
C GLU A 23 -1.06 -21.51 -6.20
N LYS A 24 -2.02 -21.65 -5.29
CA LYS A 24 -2.89 -20.54 -4.91
C LYS A 24 -2.13 -19.59 -3.99
N LEU A 25 -2.21 -18.29 -4.27
CA LEU A 25 -1.63 -17.21 -3.47
C LEU A 25 -2.70 -16.15 -3.18
N THR A 26 -3.01 -15.95 -1.90
CA THR A 26 -4.05 -15.00 -1.46
C THR A 26 -3.41 -13.74 -0.90
N VAL A 27 -3.78 -12.57 -1.45
CA VAL A 27 -3.19 -11.28 -1.08
C VAL A 27 -4.26 -10.27 -0.69
N ALA A 28 -4.15 -9.72 0.53
CA ALA A 28 -4.95 -8.59 0.97
C ALA A 28 -4.41 -7.28 0.40
N ALA A 29 -5.27 -6.40 -0.08
CA ALA A 29 -4.89 -5.11 -0.64
C ALA A 29 -5.97 -4.06 -0.41
N THR A 30 -5.63 -2.76 -0.44
CA THR A 30 -6.61 -1.70 -0.66
C THR A 30 -6.93 -1.58 -2.15
N ALA A 31 -8.06 -0.94 -2.50
CA ALA A 31 -8.57 -0.94 -3.87
C ALA A 31 -7.60 -0.31 -4.87
N VAL A 32 -7.17 0.94 -4.60
CA VAL A 32 -6.31 1.75 -5.49
C VAL A 32 -5.09 2.22 -4.67
N PRO A 33 -3.88 2.15 -5.19
CA PRO A 33 -3.44 1.53 -6.46
C PRO A 33 -3.17 0.03 -6.32
N HIS A 34 -3.21 -0.53 -5.11
CA HIS A 34 -2.65 -1.83 -4.74
C HIS A 34 -3.32 -3.00 -5.46
N ALA A 35 -4.67 -3.12 -5.39
CA ALA A 35 -5.38 -4.19 -6.09
C ALA A 35 -5.30 -4.04 -7.62
N GLU A 36 -5.24 -2.81 -8.13
CA GLU A 36 -5.06 -2.56 -9.57
C GLU A 36 -3.70 -3.10 -10.05
N ILE A 37 -2.62 -2.83 -9.30
CA ILE A 37 -1.27 -3.35 -9.60
C ILE A 37 -1.23 -4.88 -9.50
N LEU A 38 -1.85 -5.47 -8.48
CA LEU A 38 -1.94 -6.93 -8.34
C LEU A 38 -2.71 -7.57 -9.49
N ASN A 39 -3.81 -6.96 -9.92
CA ASN A 39 -4.61 -7.46 -11.04
C ASN A 39 -3.86 -7.35 -12.39
N LEU A 40 -3.00 -6.36 -12.55
CA LEU A 40 -2.13 -6.24 -13.73
C LEU A 40 -1.18 -7.44 -13.89
N VAL A 41 -0.60 -7.91 -12.78
CA VAL A 41 0.38 -9.01 -12.80
C VAL A 41 -0.26 -10.41 -12.77
N LYS A 42 -1.54 -10.50 -12.49
CA LYS A 42 -2.29 -11.77 -12.37
C LYS A 42 -2.17 -12.69 -13.59
N PRO A 43 -2.33 -12.21 -14.86
CA PRO A 43 -2.19 -13.06 -16.02
C PRO A 43 -0.79 -13.65 -16.23
N GLU A 44 0.24 -12.89 -15.85
CA GLU A 44 1.63 -13.34 -15.96
C GLU A 44 1.96 -14.39 -14.89
N LEU A 45 1.46 -14.20 -13.68
CA LEU A 45 1.58 -15.20 -12.60
C LEU A 45 0.87 -16.51 -12.94
N ALA A 46 -0.29 -16.44 -13.60
CA ALA A 46 -1.02 -17.63 -14.05
C ALA A 46 -0.19 -18.48 -15.03
N LYS A 47 0.52 -17.85 -15.97
CA LYS A 47 1.46 -18.55 -16.88
C LYS A 47 2.60 -19.24 -16.13
N GLN A 48 2.96 -18.72 -14.95
CA GLN A 48 4.00 -19.29 -14.09
C GLN A 48 3.46 -20.31 -13.08
N GLY A 49 2.18 -20.73 -13.21
CA GLY A 49 1.54 -21.69 -12.33
C GLY A 49 1.17 -21.12 -10.96
N VAL A 50 0.92 -19.81 -10.85
CA VAL A 50 0.43 -19.17 -9.63
C VAL A 50 -0.95 -18.59 -9.88
N GLU A 51 -1.95 -19.07 -9.12
CA GLU A 51 -3.31 -18.52 -9.08
C GLU A 51 -3.37 -17.41 -8.01
N LEU A 52 -3.27 -16.14 -8.44
CA LEU A 52 -3.35 -15.01 -7.54
C LEU A 52 -4.82 -14.67 -7.22
N GLU A 53 -5.19 -14.71 -5.95
CA GLU A 53 -6.48 -14.22 -5.43
C GLU A 53 -6.27 -12.93 -4.65
N VAL A 54 -6.90 -11.83 -5.08
CA VAL A 54 -6.83 -10.52 -4.41
C VAL A 54 -8.07 -10.31 -3.57
N LYS A 55 -7.87 -10.03 -2.27
CA LYS A 55 -8.92 -9.67 -1.31
C LYS A 55 -8.82 -8.20 -0.99
N VAL A 56 -9.82 -7.41 -1.38
CA VAL A 56 -9.84 -5.96 -1.16
C VAL A 56 -10.38 -5.65 0.23
N PHE A 57 -9.66 -4.77 0.94
CA PHE A 57 -10.03 -4.24 2.25
C PHE A 57 -10.12 -2.71 2.19
N THR A 58 -10.95 -2.14 3.04
CA THR A 58 -11.19 -0.69 3.12
C THR A 58 -10.48 -0.02 4.29
N ASP A 59 -9.79 -0.79 5.13
CA ASP A 59 -9.06 -0.31 6.31
C ASP A 59 -7.60 -0.80 6.31
N TYR A 60 -6.78 -0.28 7.22
CA TYR A 60 -5.37 -0.62 7.34
C TYR A 60 -5.05 -1.67 8.42
N VAL A 61 -6.04 -2.10 9.20
CA VAL A 61 -5.85 -3.03 10.32
C VAL A 61 -6.03 -4.48 9.87
N GLN A 62 -7.14 -4.76 9.18
CA GLN A 62 -7.53 -6.12 8.80
C GLN A 62 -6.51 -6.81 7.89
N PRO A 63 -5.89 -6.18 6.87
CA PRO A 63 -4.93 -6.86 6.02
C PRO A 63 -3.77 -7.51 6.79
N ASN A 64 -3.24 -6.84 7.81
CA ASN A 64 -2.18 -7.39 8.65
C ASN A 64 -2.69 -8.51 9.58
N ILE A 65 -3.88 -8.36 10.16
CA ILE A 65 -4.50 -9.39 11.00
C ILE A 65 -4.70 -10.69 10.19
N GLN A 66 -5.30 -10.60 9.00
CA GLN A 66 -5.58 -11.76 8.14
C GLN A 66 -4.29 -12.52 7.77
N VAL A 67 -3.20 -11.80 7.52
CA VAL A 67 -1.91 -12.43 7.19
C VAL A 67 -1.26 -13.02 8.44
N SER A 68 -1.26 -12.32 9.58
CA SER A 68 -0.66 -12.81 10.84
C SER A 68 -1.35 -14.06 11.36
N GLU A 69 -2.68 -14.17 11.17
CA GLU A 69 -3.49 -15.32 11.56
C GLU A 69 -3.51 -16.44 10.50
N LYS A 70 -2.68 -16.36 9.45
CA LYS A 70 -2.57 -17.36 8.37
C LYS A 70 -3.84 -17.57 7.56
N ARG A 71 -4.78 -16.62 7.56
CA ARG A 71 -5.99 -16.66 6.73
C ARG A 71 -5.70 -16.23 5.29
N LEU A 72 -4.71 -15.35 5.11
CA LEU A 72 -4.18 -14.93 3.82
C LEU A 72 -2.65 -15.05 3.83
N ASP A 73 -2.05 -15.13 2.64
CA ASP A 73 -0.62 -15.41 2.50
C ASP A 73 0.24 -14.15 2.59
N ALA A 74 -0.25 -13.04 2.04
CA ALA A 74 0.46 -11.77 1.98
C ALA A 74 -0.51 -10.59 2.03
N ASN A 75 0.04 -9.39 2.20
CA ASN A 75 -0.69 -8.15 1.94
C ASN A 75 0.17 -7.14 1.18
N PHE A 76 -0.51 -6.21 0.52
CA PHE A 76 0.09 -5.12 -0.21
C PHE A 76 -0.80 -3.89 -0.06
N PHE A 77 -0.46 -2.99 0.89
CA PHE A 77 -1.26 -1.80 1.21
C PHE A 77 -0.50 -0.77 2.05
N GLN A 78 0.69 -1.10 2.57
CA GLN A 78 1.33 -0.38 3.66
C GLN A 78 2.80 -0.03 3.42
N HIS A 79 3.26 1.05 4.06
CA HIS A 79 4.65 1.41 4.15
C HIS A 79 5.33 0.82 5.40
N LYS A 80 6.65 0.74 5.36
CA LYS A 80 7.47 0.14 6.42
C LYS A 80 7.25 0.74 7.83
N PRO A 81 7.18 2.07 8.01
CA PRO A 81 6.89 2.64 9.33
C PRO A 81 5.57 2.13 9.93
N TYR A 82 4.50 2.03 9.12
CA TYR A 82 3.22 1.48 9.58
C TYR A 82 3.35 0.02 9.99
N LEU A 83 4.00 -0.82 9.17
CA LEU A 83 4.25 -2.23 9.49
C LEU A 83 4.98 -2.39 10.82
N ASN A 84 6.03 -1.59 11.06
CA ASN A 84 6.82 -1.67 12.28
C ASN A 84 5.99 -1.34 13.53
N GLU A 85 5.21 -0.26 13.49
CA GLU A 85 4.33 0.12 14.61
C GLU A 85 3.17 -0.87 14.79
N PHE A 86 2.63 -1.42 13.70
CA PHE A 86 1.63 -2.48 13.79
C PHE A 86 2.19 -3.73 14.46
N ASN A 87 3.36 -4.21 14.03
CA ASN A 87 4.02 -5.37 14.65
C ASN A 87 4.27 -5.15 16.14
N LYS A 88 4.80 -3.98 16.51
CA LYS A 88 5.05 -3.60 17.90
C LYS A 88 3.77 -3.55 18.71
N GLY A 89 2.73 -2.90 18.20
CA GLY A 89 1.47 -2.68 18.92
C GLY A 89 0.60 -3.94 19.04
N LYS A 90 0.71 -4.88 18.08
CA LYS A 90 -0.09 -6.11 18.03
C LYS A 90 0.70 -7.38 18.40
N GLY A 91 2.00 -7.27 18.65
CA GLY A 91 2.85 -8.43 18.95
C GLY A 91 2.99 -9.38 17.75
N THR A 92 2.90 -8.87 16.52
CA THR A 92 3.06 -9.65 15.29
C THR A 92 4.49 -9.56 14.75
N SER A 93 4.84 -10.43 13.79
CA SER A 93 6.18 -10.50 13.19
C SER A 93 6.11 -10.58 11.66
N LEU A 94 5.25 -9.76 11.07
CA LEU A 94 5.15 -9.66 9.62
C LEU A 94 6.41 -9.01 9.04
N VAL A 95 6.83 -9.47 7.85
CA VAL A 95 8.10 -9.05 7.23
C VAL A 95 7.87 -8.43 5.84
N PRO A 96 8.58 -7.35 5.50
CA PRO A 96 8.54 -6.77 4.17
C PRO A 96 9.35 -7.64 3.20
N VAL A 97 8.84 -7.82 1.96
CA VAL A 97 9.48 -8.62 0.90
C VAL A 97 10.13 -7.71 -0.14
N VAL A 98 9.34 -6.90 -0.84
CA VAL A 98 9.82 -5.93 -1.85
C VAL A 98 9.09 -4.61 -1.75
N ALA A 99 9.79 -3.50 -1.99
CA ALA A 99 9.19 -2.19 -2.20
C ALA A 99 8.64 -2.10 -3.63
N VAL A 100 7.48 -1.46 -3.80
CA VAL A 100 6.84 -1.37 -5.11
C VAL A 100 6.62 0.08 -5.54
N HIS A 101 6.05 0.93 -4.69
CA HIS A 101 5.76 2.31 -5.05
C HIS A 101 5.72 3.22 -3.82
N VAL A 102 5.83 4.52 -4.07
CA VAL A 102 5.56 5.59 -3.09
C VAL A 102 4.25 6.26 -3.46
N GLU A 103 3.48 6.60 -2.44
CA GLU A 103 2.27 7.41 -2.53
C GLU A 103 2.52 8.74 -1.81
N PRO A 104 2.86 9.83 -2.53
CA PRO A 104 3.02 11.14 -1.91
C PRO A 104 1.77 11.56 -1.15
N PHE A 105 1.90 11.80 0.14
CA PHE A 105 0.80 12.16 1.04
C PHE A 105 0.37 13.60 0.81
N GLY A 106 -0.94 13.88 0.86
CA GLY A 106 -1.47 15.20 0.51
C GLY A 106 -2.37 15.83 1.55
N ALA A 107 -2.42 17.17 1.53
CA ALA A 107 -3.32 18.01 2.30
C ALA A 107 -4.37 18.61 1.37
N TYR A 108 -5.65 18.44 1.67
CA TYR A 108 -6.76 18.80 0.80
C TYR A 108 -7.77 19.71 1.52
N SER A 109 -8.42 20.58 0.75
CA SER A 109 -9.55 21.38 1.21
C SER A 109 -10.62 21.47 0.12
N SER A 110 -11.88 21.39 0.52
CA SER A 110 -13.03 21.73 -0.35
C SER A 110 -13.49 23.18 -0.18
N LYS A 111 -12.94 23.92 0.81
CA LYS A 111 -13.35 25.27 1.18
C LYS A 111 -12.33 26.33 0.80
N HIS A 112 -11.04 25.97 0.80
CA HIS A 112 -9.93 26.90 0.63
C HIS A 112 -9.08 26.50 -0.58
N LYS A 113 -8.52 27.49 -1.27
CA LYS A 113 -7.66 27.29 -2.47
C LYS A 113 -6.18 27.29 -2.13
N SER A 114 -5.80 27.69 -0.92
CA SER A 114 -4.43 27.69 -0.44
C SER A 114 -4.36 27.51 1.08
N LEU A 115 -3.22 27.06 1.60
CA LEU A 115 -2.98 26.94 3.04
C LEU A 115 -3.00 28.32 3.74
N ALA A 116 -2.69 29.40 3.00
CA ALA A 116 -2.75 30.75 3.53
C ALA A 116 -4.17 31.19 3.92
N GLU A 117 -5.19 30.67 3.21
CA GLU A 117 -6.60 30.98 3.45
C GLU A 117 -7.21 30.26 4.66
N LEU A 118 -6.49 29.31 5.27
CA LEU A 118 -7.00 28.64 6.46
C LEU A 118 -7.34 29.67 7.57
N PRO A 119 -8.55 29.62 8.12
CA PRO A 119 -8.98 30.59 9.12
C PRO A 119 -8.28 30.35 10.47
N LYS A 120 -8.19 31.40 11.29
CA LYS A 120 -7.83 31.24 12.70
C LYS A 120 -8.81 30.32 13.41
N GLY A 121 -8.30 29.33 14.17
CA GLY A 121 -9.11 28.32 14.83
C GLY A 121 -9.74 27.28 13.91
N GLY A 122 -9.34 27.24 12.63
CA GLY A 122 -9.82 26.26 11.64
C GLY A 122 -9.59 24.81 12.04
N THR A 123 -10.40 23.93 11.52
CA THR A 123 -10.35 22.49 11.84
C THR A 123 -9.52 21.73 10.82
N VAL A 124 -8.52 20.98 11.29
CA VAL A 124 -7.67 20.12 10.50
C VAL A 124 -7.88 18.66 10.89
N ALA A 125 -8.27 17.83 9.94
CA ALA A 125 -8.41 16.39 10.15
C ALA A 125 -7.16 15.65 9.66
N LEU A 126 -6.72 14.64 10.42
CA LEU A 126 -5.54 13.84 10.08
C LEU A 126 -5.76 12.37 10.51
N PRO A 127 -4.99 11.41 9.97
CA PRO A 127 -5.10 10.00 10.36
C PRO A 127 -4.84 9.78 11.85
N ASN A 128 -5.57 8.84 12.45
CA ASN A 128 -5.45 8.51 13.87
C ASN A 128 -4.42 7.41 14.18
N ASP A 129 -3.82 6.80 13.16
CA ASP A 129 -2.70 5.89 13.38
C ASP A 129 -1.38 6.68 13.58
N PRO A 130 -0.47 6.17 14.46
CA PRO A 130 0.69 6.96 14.88
C PRO A 130 1.59 7.42 13.73
N THR A 131 1.78 6.57 12.73
CA THR A 131 2.73 6.86 11.64
C THR A 131 2.17 7.81 10.58
N ASN A 132 0.90 7.65 10.18
CA ASN A 132 0.28 8.60 9.25
C ASN A 132 -0.11 9.90 9.96
N GLY A 133 -0.47 9.87 11.25
CA GLY A 133 -0.64 11.07 12.07
C GLY A 133 0.64 11.90 12.15
N GLY A 134 1.76 11.28 12.50
CA GLY A 134 3.08 11.94 12.53
C GLY A 134 3.50 12.46 11.16
N ARG A 135 3.31 11.66 10.10
CA ARG A 135 3.55 12.04 8.70
C ARG A 135 2.75 13.28 8.29
N ALA A 136 1.46 13.35 8.69
CA ALA A 136 0.60 14.49 8.45
C ALA A 136 1.13 15.76 9.10
N LEU A 137 1.57 15.68 10.36
CA LEU A 137 2.14 16.81 11.09
C LEU A 137 3.48 17.28 10.47
N ILE A 138 4.33 16.33 10.03
CA ILE A 138 5.58 16.66 9.31
C ILE A 138 5.29 17.39 8.00
N LEU A 139 4.25 16.96 7.24
CA LEU A 139 3.85 17.67 6.02
C LEU A 139 3.38 19.10 6.32
N LEU A 140 2.61 19.32 7.38
CA LEU A 140 2.16 20.65 7.80
C LEU A 140 3.32 21.54 8.27
N ASP A 141 4.32 20.97 8.97
CA ASP A 141 5.54 21.68 9.35
C ASP A 141 6.34 22.11 8.11
N LYS A 142 6.56 21.19 7.17
CA LYS A 142 7.25 21.46 5.90
C LYS A 142 6.52 22.51 5.06
N ALA A 143 5.19 22.55 5.12
CA ALA A 143 4.36 23.53 4.44
C ALA A 143 4.26 24.89 5.20
N GLY A 144 4.91 25.05 6.35
CA GLY A 144 4.90 26.28 7.13
C GLY A 144 3.57 26.59 7.83
N VAL A 145 2.68 25.62 7.99
CA VAL A 145 1.37 25.78 8.64
C VAL A 145 1.50 25.72 10.16
N ILE A 146 2.37 24.85 10.64
CA ILE A 146 2.74 24.69 12.05
C ILE A 146 4.25 24.54 12.17
N ARG A 147 4.79 24.51 13.39
CA ARG A 147 6.17 24.12 13.68
C ARG A 147 6.20 23.03 14.73
N LEU A 148 6.87 21.90 14.42
CA LEU A 148 7.11 20.79 15.35
C LEU A 148 8.35 21.07 16.22
N LYS A 149 8.37 20.47 17.42
CA LYS A 149 9.55 20.44 18.31
C LYS A 149 10.69 19.68 17.64
N ASP A 150 10.37 18.54 17.02
CA ASP A 150 11.28 17.71 16.24
C ASP A 150 10.59 17.27 14.93
N LYS A 151 10.99 17.86 13.81
CA LYS A 151 10.48 17.56 12.47
C LYS A 151 10.94 16.23 11.90
N THR A 152 11.85 15.52 12.59
CA THR A 152 12.34 14.18 12.19
C THR A 152 11.61 13.05 12.92
N ASN A 153 10.81 13.39 13.95
CA ASN A 153 10.02 12.41 14.69
C ASN A 153 8.82 11.94 13.87
N ILE A 154 8.94 10.77 13.22
CA ILE A 154 7.87 10.16 12.41
C ILE A 154 6.64 9.73 13.23
N LEU A 155 6.72 9.74 14.55
CA LEU A 155 5.64 9.42 15.50
C LEU A 155 5.18 10.68 16.25
N ALA A 156 5.44 11.88 15.70
CA ALA A 156 4.99 13.14 16.28
C ALA A 156 3.47 13.13 16.48
N THR A 157 3.02 13.70 17.58
CA THR A 157 1.62 13.89 17.94
C THR A 157 1.27 15.38 17.98
N THR A 158 0.02 15.71 18.12
CA THR A 158 -0.42 17.12 18.29
C THR A 158 0.20 17.80 19.52
N LYS A 159 0.69 17.05 20.51
CA LYS A 159 1.44 17.56 21.69
C LYS A 159 2.87 18.00 21.35
N ASP A 160 3.38 17.58 20.20
CA ASP A 160 4.70 17.90 19.72
C ASP A 160 4.72 19.17 18.84
N ILE A 161 3.57 19.81 18.65
CA ILE A 161 3.48 21.11 18.00
C ILE A 161 4.07 22.17 18.92
N ALA A 162 5.17 22.82 18.45
CA ALA A 162 5.83 23.90 19.16
C ALA A 162 5.22 25.27 18.85
N ASP A 163 4.66 25.43 17.63
CA ASP A 163 4.02 26.67 17.20
C ASP A 163 2.84 26.37 16.29
N ASN A 164 1.73 27.05 16.53
CA ASN A 164 0.47 26.96 15.80
C ASN A 164 -0.12 28.36 15.63
N PRO A 165 0.43 29.17 14.72
CA PRO A 165 0.13 30.63 14.66
C PRO A 165 -1.32 30.92 14.32
N LYS A 166 -2.02 30.00 13.67
CA LYS A 166 -3.46 30.14 13.37
C LYS A 166 -4.37 29.52 14.44
N GLY A 167 -3.81 28.88 15.48
CA GLY A 167 -4.60 28.21 16.52
C GLY A 167 -5.48 27.10 15.96
N LEU A 168 -4.99 26.36 14.95
CA LEU A 168 -5.74 25.29 14.28
C LEU A 168 -6.12 24.18 15.27
N LYS A 169 -7.29 23.62 15.09
CA LYS A 169 -7.84 22.53 15.92
C LYS A 169 -7.71 21.21 15.18
N PHE A 170 -7.00 20.25 15.77
CA PHE A 170 -6.73 18.96 15.16
C PHE A 170 -7.79 17.92 15.55
N ARG A 171 -8.22 17.11 14.58
CA ARG A 171 -9.12 15.96 14.75
C ARG A 171 -8.45 14.73 14.16
N GLU A 172 -8.12 13.77 15.01
CA GLU A 172 -7.56 12.48 14.60
C GLU A 172 -8.71 11.52 14.23
N ILE A 173 -8.73 11.05 13.00
CA ILE A 173 -9.84 10.30 12.40
C ILE A 173 -9.27 9.12 11.62
N GLU A 174 -9.99 7.99 11.59
CA GLU A 174 -9.62 6.85 10.75
C GLU A 174 -9.38 7.28 9.30
N ALA A 175 -8.23 6.88 8.72
CA ALA A 175 -7.76 7.33 7.42
C ALA A 175 -8.78 7.13 6.29
N ALA A 176 -9.48 5.98 6.28
CA ALA A 176 -10.54 5.68 5.31
C ALA A 176 -11.74 6.66 5.35
N THR A 177 -11.94 7.35 6.47
CA THR A 177 -13.06 8.28 6.66
C THR A 177 -12.73 9.69 6.17
N LEU A 178 -11.45 10.07 6.12
CA LEU A 178 -11.00 11.44 5.84
C LEU A 178 -11.58 12.05 4.54
N PRO A 179 -11.64 11.33 3.40
CA PRO A 179 -12.23 11.92 2.19
C PRO A 179 -13.70 12.30 2.36
N ARG A 180 -14.48 11.53 3.12
CA ARG A 180 -15.91 11.78 3.32
C ARG A 180 -16.19 13.00 4.20
N ILE A 181 -15.27 13.31 5.12
CA ILE A 181 -15.43 14.46 6.02
C ILE A 181 -14.80 15.74 5.48
N LEU A 182 -14.16 15.70 4.31
CA LEU A 182 -13.48 16.84 3.70
C LEU A 182 -14.38 18.10 3.64
N PRO A 183 -15.69 18.04 3.30
CA PRO A 183 -16.57 19.22 3.33
C PRO A 183 -16.84 19.78 4.72
N GLN A 184 -16.59 19.01 5.78
CA GLN A 184 -16.90 19.39 7.17
C GLN A 184 -15.74 20.07 7.88
N VAL A 185 -14.53 19.99 7.34
CA VAL A 185 -13.29 20.54 7.92
C VAL A 185 -12.67 21.61 7.02
N ASP A 186 -11.73 22.35 7.53
CA ASP A 186 -11.01 23.37 6.73
C ASP A 186 -9.84 22.76 5.97
N LEU A 187 -9.23 21.70 6.50
CA LEU A 187 -8.18 20.94 5.86
C LEU A 187 -8.27 19.48 6.28
N ALA A 188 -7.97 18.54 5.35
CA ALA A 188 -7.81 17.13 5.67
C ALA A 188 -6.50 16.60 5.08
N LEU A 189 -5.73 15.88 5.88
CA LEU A 189 -4.50 15.18 5.50
C LEU A 189 -4.88 13.76 5.10
N ILE A 190 -4.83 13.43 3.80
CA ILE A 190 -5.40 12.21 3.23
C ILE A 190 -4.32 11.38 2.56
N ASN A 191 -4.25 10.09 2.91
CA ASN A 191 -3.42 9.12 2.22
C ASN A 191 -3.84 8.99 0.75
N THR A 192 -2.88 8.90 -0.15
CA THR A 192 -3.12 8.98 -1.60
C THR A 192 -4.01 7.88 -2.13
N ASN A 193 -3.93 6.64 -1.61
CA ASN A 193 -4.85 5.58 -1.99
C ASN A 193 -6.33 5.98 -1.74
N TYR A 194 -6.65 6.55 -0.59
CA TYR A 194 -8.01 7.02 -0.28
C TYR A 194 -8.39 8.29 -1.06
N ALA A 195 -7.42 9.18 -1.34
CA ALA A 195 -7.66 10.33 -2.18
C ALA A 195 -8.03 9.90 -3.61
N LEU A 196 -7.28 8.97 -4.21
CA LEU A 196 -7.56 8.42 -5.55
C LEU A 196 -8.91 7.69 -5.60
N GLU A 197 -9.24 6.89 -4.58
CA GLU A 197 -10.52 6.19 -4.48
C GLU A 197 -11.70 7.21 -4.41
N ALA A 198 -11.50 8.33 -3.72
CA ALA A 198 -12.44 9.44 -3.67
C ALA A 198 -12.39 10.37 -4.90
N LYS A 199 -11.64 10.00 -5.96
CA LYS A 199 -11.45 10.77 -7.20
C LYS A 199 -10.78 12.14 -7.03
N LEU A 200 -10.05 12.33 -5.91
CA LEU A 200 -9.15 13.46 -5.76
C LEU A 200 -7.84 13.14 -6.51
N ASN A 201 -7.32 14.12 -7.22
CA ASN A 201 -6.03 14.00 -7.88
C ASN A 201 -4.92 14.62 -7.01
N PRO A 202 -4.04 13.83 -6.38
CA PRO A 202 -3.02 14.35 -5.46
C PRO A 202 -2.14 15.43 -6.06
N THR A 203 -1.80 15.33 -7.35
CA THR A 203 -0.91 16.30 -8.02
C THR A 203 -1.60 17.59 -8.46
N LYS A 204 -2.94 17.65 -8.39
CA LYS A 204 -3.75 18.80 -8.83
C LYS A 204 -4.56 19.43 -7.70
N ASP A 205 -5.14 18.59 -6.84
CA ASP A 205 -6.14 19.00 -5.86
C ASP A 205 -5.53 19.21 -4.46
N ALA A 206 -4.34 18.69 -4.19
CA ALA A 206 -3.66 18.89 -2.91
C ALA A 206 -3.12 20.32 -2.80
N LEU A 207 -3.38 20.98 -1.68
CA LEU A 207 -2.80 22.30 -1.32
C LEU A 207 -1.35 22.18 -0.86
N ALA A 208 -0.95 21.02 -0.36
CA ALA A 208 0.44 20.60 -0.12
C ALA A 208 0.56 19.10 -0.35
N ILE A 209 1.69 18.66 -0.87
CA ILE A 209 1.97 17.25 -1.18
C ILE A 209 3.43 16.93 -0.85
N GLU A 210 3.69 15.70 -0.41
CA GLU A 210 5.05 15.19 -0.23
C GLU A 210 5.80 15.04 -1.55
N GLY A 211 7.14 15.00 -1.48
CA GLY A 211 8.00 14.62 -2.60
C GLY A 211 7.94 13.10 -2.87
N GLY A 212 8.35 12.72 -4.08
CA GLY A 212 8.45 11.30 -4.48
C GLY A 212 9.63 10.54 -3.85
N ASP A 213 10.55 11.24 -3.18
CA ASP A 213 11.70 10.71 -2.42
C ASP A 213 11.36 10.33 -0.97
N SER A 214 10.08 10.19 -0.68
CA SER A 214 9.54 9.88 0.64
C SER A 214 9.99 8.49 1.15
N PRO A 215 10.30 8.33 2.46
CA PRO A 215 10.67 7.04 3.05
C PRO A 215 9.47 6.06 3.19
N TYR A 216 8.30 6.47 2.75
CA TYR A 216 7.04 5.74 2.90
C TYR A 216 6.70 4.88 1.67
N ALA A 217 7.71 4.19 1.10
CA ALA A 217 7.44 3.19 0.05
C ALA A 217 6.50 2.09 0.56
N ASN A 218 5.56 1.68 -0.28
CA ASN A 218 4.63 0.58 -0.02
C ASN A 218 5.25 -0.76 -0.41
N TRP A 219 5.07 -1.76 0.43
CA TRP A 219 5.73 -3.05 0.36
C TRP A 219 4.73 -4.20 0.23
N LEU A 220 5.14 -5.23 -0.54
CA LEU A 220 4.58 -6.57 -0.35
C LEU A 220 5.06 -7.10 1.00
N VAL A 221 4.14 -7.56 1.83
CA VAL A 221 4.40 -8.02 3.21
C VAL A 221 3.84 -9.41 3.40
N THR A 222 4.58 -10.26 4.11
CA THR A 222 4.20 -11.63 4.42
C THR A 222 4.53 -11.99 5.88
N ARG A 223 4.32 -13.25 6.25
CA ARG A 223 4.91 -13.84 7.45
C ARG A 223 6.34 -14.30 7.18
N ALA A 224 7.15 -14.42 8.22
CA ALA A 224 8.52 -14.93 8.11
C ALA A 224 8.57 -16.39 7.59
N ASP A 225 7.55 -17.21 7.90
CA ASP A 225 7.49 -18.62 7.51
C ASP A 225 7.23 -18.83 6.01
N ASN A 226 6.61 -17.87 5.31
CA ASN A 226 6.31 -17.99 3.88
C ASN A 226 6.99 -16.96 2.98
N GLN A 227 7.85 -16.08 3.50
CA GLN A 227 8.52 -15.03 2.71
C GLN A 227 9.36 -15.58 1.54
N HIS A 228 9.83 -16.82 1.64
CA HIS A 228 10.63 -17.49 0.62
C HIS A 228 9.85 -18.50 -0.22
N ALA A 229 8.53 -18.61 -0.03
CA ALA A 229 7.67 -19.49 -0.83
C ALA A 229 7.76 -19.16 -2.32
N PRO A 230 7.74 -20.18 -3.22
CA PRO A 230 7.88 -19.95 -4.66
C PRO A 230 6.87 -18.95 -5.24
N ALA A 231 5.60 -19.04 -4.85
CA ALA A 231 4.57 -18.11 -5.30
C ALA A 231 4.82 -16.66 -4.82
N VAL A 232 5.29 -16.47 -3.59
CA VAL A 232 5.63 -15.14 -3.05
C VAL A 232 6.81 -14.53 -3.82
N LYS A 233 7.85 -15.32 -4.13
CA LYS A 233 9.00 -14.87 -4.93
C LYS A 233 8.58 -14.48 -6.36
N LYS A 234 7.71 -15.26 -7.00
CA LYS A 234 7.16 -14.95 -8.33
C LYS A 234 6.35 -13.66 -8.31
N LEU A 235 5.49 -13.47 -7.29
CA LEU A 235 4.75 -12.22 -7.11
C LEU A 235 5.68 -11.04 -6.89
N ALA A 236 6.70 -11.17 -6.02
CA ALA A 236 7.67 -10.11 -5.75
C ALA A 236 8.41 -9.67 -7.03
N ALA A 237 8.86 -10.63 -7.85
CA ALA A 237 9.49 -10.34 -9.14
C ALA A 237 8.52 -9.66 -10.13
N ALA A 238 7.26 -10.12 -10.20
CA ALA A 238 6.24 -9.53 -11.06
C ALA A 238 5.92 -8.08 -10.66
N LEU A 239 5.86 -7.78 -9.35
CA LEU A 239 5.59 -6.44 -8.83
C LEU A 239 6.73 -5.43 -9.11
N GLN A 240 7.95 -5.90 -9.34
CA GLN A 240 9.10 -5.06 -9.72
C GLN A 240 9.41 -5.12 -11.23
N SER A 241 8.46 -5.55 -12.05
CA SER A 241 8.64 -5.62 -13.49
C SER A 241 8.50 -4.25 -14.18
N ASP A 242 9.10 -4.13 -15.39
CA ASP A 242 8.91 -2.96 -16.23
C ASP A 242 7.44 -2.72 -16.63
N ALA A 243 6.63 -3.76 -16.69
CA ALA A 243 5.18 -3.63 -16.94
C ALA A 243 4.49 -2.87 -15.79
N VAL A 244 4.81 -3.19 -14.54
CA VAL A 244 4.31 -2.47 -13.36
C VAL A 244 4.83 -1.04 -13.32
N ARG A 245 6.12 -0.83 -13.59
CA ARG A 245 6.72 0.52 -13.67
C ARG A 245 5.97 1.40 -14.67
N ARG A 246 5.78 0.92 -15.90
CA ARG A 246 5.04 1.65 -16.95
C ARG A 246 3.59 1.89 -16.57
N PHE A 247 2.93 0.89 -15.99
CA PHE A 247 1.54 1.02 -15.54
C PHE A 247 1.42 2.15 -14.50
N ILE A 248 2.26 2.15 -13.46
CA ILE A 248 2.25 3.18 -12.42
C ILE A 248 2.44 4.57 -13.05
N GLN A 249 3.42 4.73 -13.94
CA GLN A 249 3.74 6.01 -14.57
C GLN A 249 2.60 6.52 -15.46
N THR A 250 1.97 5.65 -16.23
CA THR A 250 0.92 6.03 -17.21
C THR A 250 -0.43 6.23 -16.54
N GLN A 251 -0.77 5.36 -15.59
CA GLN A 251 -2.07 5.37 -14.91
C GLN A 251 -2.19 6.51 -13.90
N TYR A 252 -1.15 6.68 -13.05
CA TYR A 252 -1.24 7.62 -11.92
C TYR A 252 -0.52 8.95 -12.16
N LYS A 253 0.29 9.08 -13.22
CA LYS A 253 0.86 10.35 -13.71
C LYS A 253 1.51 11.19 -12.60
N GLY A 254 2.28 10.56 -11.73
CA GLY A 254 2.98 11.20 -10.61
C GLY A 254 2.23 11.19 -9.28
N ALA A 255 0.94 10.85 -9.23
CA ALA A 255 0.22 10.63 -7.98
C ALA A 255 0.72 9.39 -7.22
N VAL A 256 1.25 8.42 -7.95
CA VAL A 256 1.96 7.24 -7.45
C VAL A 256 3.27 7.14 -8.23
N VAL A 257 4.38 6.81 -7.54
CA VAL A 257 5.73 6.79 -8.10
C VAL A 257 6.36 5.42 -7.88
N PRO A 258 6.96 4.76 -8.91
CA PRO A 258 7.67 3.50 -8.70
C PRO A 258 8.82 3.66 -7.70
N ALA A 259 9.05 2.65 -6.84
CA ALA A 259 10.10 2.63 -5.80
C ALA A 259 11.16 1.52 -6.04
N PHE A 260 11.34 1.09 -7.30
CA PHE A 260 12.30 0.06 -7.70
C PHE A 260 12.92 0.37 -9.05
#